data_6318124ee28513f759b8bdb67204c4c6
#
_entry.id   6318124ee28513f759b8bdb67204c4c6
#
_cell.length_a   1.000
_cell.length_b   1.000
_cell.length_c   1.000
_cell.angle_alpha   90.00
_cell.angle_beta   90.00
_cell.angle_gamma   90.00
#
_symmetry.space_group_name_H-M   'P 1'
#
loop_
_entity.id
_entity.type
_entity.pdbx_description
1 polymer ?
#
loop_
_entity_poly.entity_id
_entity_poly.type
_entity_poly.pdbx_seq_one_letter_code
_entity_poly.pdbx_strand_id
1 'polypeptide(L)'
;EGTRGATRGSHFDAALDALMLLAWVALKEGDEVGAMTFGGPPGSARSVAPRKGLQSLNPLIAALYDVEPQPTHPDYREAASALMTKLRKRSLIVVLTNFREEDVDELEPALKLLRTRHLVLLASLRERALREIAEQPLLAERDAIEVAGAHLFAQSRDDAFRRLAARDAHLLDVEPERVAVELVNRYRAVKRAGLL
;
A
#
# COMPACT_ATOMS: atom_id res chain seq x y z
N GLU A 1 -21.55 10.75 -28.55
CA GLU A 1 -20.12 11.18 -28.35
C GLU A 1 -19.97 11.70 -26.94
N GLY A 2 -19.66 10.78 -26.02
CA GLY A 2 -19.46 11.10 -24.61
C GLY A 2 -18.00 11.38 -24.36
N THR A 3 -17.68 12.61 -24.01
CA THR A 3 -16.43 13.04 -23.43
C THR A 3 -16.12 12.21 -22.17
N ARG A 4 -15.17 11.28 -22.29
CA ARG A 4 -14.57 10.64 -21.13
C ARG A 4 -13.85 11.73 -20.35
N GLY A 5 -14.45 12.17 -19.24
CA GLY A 5 -13.78 13.00 -18.27
C GLY A 5 -12.52 12.31 -17.80
N ALA A 6 -11.40 13.03 -17.80
CA ALA A 6 -10.14 12.56 -17.24
C ALA A 6 -10.39 12.15 -15.78
N THR A 7 -10.50 10.86 -15.52
CA THR A 7 -10.50 10.28 -14.18
C THR A 7 -9.14 10.64 -13.59
N ARG A 8 -9.12 11.52 -12.58
CA ARG A 8 -7.94 11.70 -11.71
C ARG A 8 -7.52 10.30 -11.28
N GLY A 9 -6.22 10.01 -11.36
CA GLY A 9 -5.63 8.69 -11.23
C GLY A 9 -6.25 7.83 -10.14
N SER A 10 -6.38 6.55 -10.40
CA SER A 10 -6.95 5.60 -9.45
C SER A 10 -6.09 5.52 -8.18
N HIS A 11 -6.64 4.99 -7.08
CA HIS A 11 -5.85 4.69 -5.87
C HIS A 11 -4.62 3.84 -6.18
N PHE A 12 -4.75 2.98 -7.19
CA PHE A 12 -3.66 2.14 -7.65
C PHE A 12 -2.56 2.95 -8.35
N ASP A 13 -2.92 3.93 -9.18
CA ASP A 13 -1.96 4.83 -9.82
C ASP A 13 -1.19 5.64 -8.77
N ALA A 14 -1.89 6.16 -7.74
CA ALA A 14 -1.25 6.85 -6.63
C ALA A 14 -0.27 5.95 -5.85
N ALA A 15 -0.61 4.66 -5.68
CA ALA A 15 0.28 3.69 -5.05
C ALA A 15 1.52 3.42 -5.91
N LEU A 16 1.37 3.29 -7.24
CA LEU A 16 2.51 3.12 -8.16
C LEU A 16 3.40 4.35 -8.18
N ASP A 17 2.84 5.54 -8.26
CA ASP A 17 3.59 6.81 -8.22
C ASP A 17 4.37 6.95 -6.92
N ALA A 18 3.75 6.61 -5.80
CA ALA A 18 4.39 6.63 -4.49
C ALA A 18 5.55 5.63 -4.38
N LEU A 19 5.36 4.42 -4.90
CA LEU A 19 6.39 3.39 -4.97
C LEU A 19 7.56 3.84 -5.84
N MET A 20 7.29 4.43 -7.01
CA MET A 20 8.34 4.91 -7.92
C MET A 20 9.13 6.07 -7.32
N LEU A 21 8.46 7.02 -6.65
CA LEU A 21 9.14 8.11 -5.96
C LEU A 21 10.02 7.59 -4.81
N LEU A 22 9.49 6.68 -3.99
CA LEU A 22 10.24 6.07 -2.92
C LEU A 22 11.46 5.30 -3.44
N ALA A 23 11.27 4.51 -4.51
CA ALA A 23 12.35 3.76 -5.17
C ALA A 23 13.45 4.70 -5.67
N TRP A 24 13.07 5.80 -6.35
CA TRP A 24 14.03 6.79 -6.83
C TRP A 24 14.84 7.42 -5.68
N VAL A 25 14.15 7.81 -4.59
CA VAL A 25 14.81 8.41 -3.42
C VAL A 25 15.78 7.42 -2.78
N ALA A 26 15.35 6.18 -2.53
CA ALA A 26 16.17 5.16 -1.90
C ALA A 26 17.38 4.78 -2.74
N LEU A 27 17.22 4.63 -4.07
CA LEU A 27 18.33 4.38 -5.00
C LEU A 27 19.32 5.55 -5.04
N LYS A 28 18.83 6.79 -5.00
CA LYS A 28 19.67 8.00 -4.94
C LYS A 28 20.46 8.08 -3.62
N GLU A 29 19.88 7.59 -2.53
CA GLU A 29 20.53 7.51 -1.22
C GLU A 29 21.45 6.27 -1.07
N GLY A 30 21.63 5.47 -2.13
CA GLY A 30 22.57 4.35 -2.21
C GLY A 30 22.04 3.01 -1.71
N ASP A 31 20.73 2.91 -1.45
CA ASP A 31 20.10 1.66 -1.01
C ASP A 31 19.80 0.72 -2.17
N GLU A 32 19.57 -0.56 -1.85
CA GLU A 32 19.09 -1.56 -2.80
C GLU A 32 17.54 -1.52 -2.80
N VAL A 33 16.94 -1.45 -3.98
CA VAL A 33 15.48 -1.43 -4.13
C VAL A 33 15.02 -2.57 -5.02
N GLY A 34 13.99 -3.27 -4.57
CA GLY A 34 13.24 -4.27 -5.32
C GLY A 34 11.75 -4.06 -5.13
N ALA A 35 10.93 -4.75 -5.91
CA ALA A 35 9.48 -4.71 -5.78
C ALA A 35 8.85 -6.08 -6.06
N MET A 36 7.66 -6.29 -5.50
CA MET A 36 6.85 -7.46 -5.78
C MET A 36 5.38 -7.05 -5.78
N THR A 37 4.61 -7.55 -6.75
CA THR A 37 3.15 -7.44 -6.78
C THR A 37 2.52 -8.69 -6.18
N PHE A 38 1.32 -8.53 -5.61
CA PHE A 38 0.51 -9.63 -5.06
C PHE A 38 -0.99 -9.33 -5.26
N GLY A 39 -1.86 -10.31 -5.05
CA GLY A 39 -3.30 -10.14 -5.17
C GLY A 39 -3.84 -10.21 -6.60
N GLY A 40 -3.04 -10.64 -7.56
CA GLY A 40 -3.49 -10.93 -8.92
C GLY A 40 -3.80 -12.42 -9.14
N PRO A 41 -4.24 -12.81 -10.35
CA PRO A 41 -4.44 -14.21 -10.72
C PRO A 41 -3.19 -15.06 -10.49
N PRO A 42 -3.31 -16.37 -10.27
CA PRO A 42 -2.16 -17.24 -10.11
C PRO A 42 -1.15 -17.09 -11.27
N GLY A 43 0.13 -16.87 -10.90
CA GLY A 43 1.21 -16.68 -11.89
C GLY A 43 1.37 -15.25 -12.43
N SER A 44 0.49 -14.30 -12.08
CA SER A 44 0.62 -12.90 -12.48
C SER A 44 1.56 -12.07 -11.59
N ALA A 45 1.96 -12.60 -10.46
CA ALA A 45 2.84 -11.90 -9.53
C ALA A 45 4.18 -11.54 -10.20
N ARG A 46 4.54 -10.27 -10.14
CA ARG A 46 5.81 -9.77 -10.67
C ARG A 46 6.78 -9.54 -9.54
N SER A 47 8.05 -9.76 -9.79
CA SER A 47 9.09 -9.59 -8.78
C SER A 47 10.37 -9.08 -9.41
N VAL A 48 10.86 -7.96 -8.88
CA VAL A 48 12.16 -7.39 -9.23
C VAL A 48 13.07 -7.51 -8.02
N ALA A 49 14.19 -8.21 -8.19
CA ALA A 49 15.16 -8.38 -7.12
C ALA A 49 15.81 -7.05 -6.71
N PRO A 50 16.13 -6.86 -5.43
CA PRO A 50 16.80 -5.65 -4.97
C PRO A 50 18.15 -5.44 -5.66
N ARG A 51 18.37 -4.22 -6.16
CA ARG A 51 19.62 -3.78 -6.81
C ARG A 51 19.93 -2.33 -6.46
N LYS A 52 21.22 -1.96 -6.49
CA LYS A 52 21.70 -0.59 -6.30
C LYS A 52 21.76 0.19 -7.61
N GLY A 53 21.77 1.50 -7.47
CA GLY A 53 22.02 2.45 -8.55
C GLY A 53 20.77 2.85 -9.32
N LEU A 54 20.73 4.10 -9.80
CA LEU A 54 19.56 4.67 -10.48
C LEU A 54 19.14 3.92 -11.75
N GLN A 55 20.05 3.21 -12.41
CA GLN A 55 19.73 2.33 -13.54
C GLN A 55 18.76 1.20 -13.17
N SER A 56 18.67 0.83 -11.89
CA SER A 56 17.73 -0.17 -11.39
C SER A 56 16.27 0.30 -11.40
N LEU A 57 16.03 1.60 -11.60
CA LEU A 57 14.69 2.15 -11.75
C LEU A 57 13.99 1.65 -13.04
N ASN A 58 14.74 1.51 -14.15
CA ASN A 58 14.17 1.05 -15.41
C ASN A 58 13.53 -0.36 -15.33
N PRO A 59 14.19 -1.37 -14.74
CA PRO A 59 13.54 -2.67 -14.51
C PRO A 59 12.30 -2.60 -13.61
N LEU A 60 12.27 -1.71 -12.62
CA LEU A 60 11.09 -1.49 -11.77
C LEU A 60 9.92 -0.92 -12.58
N ILE A 61 10.19 0.13 -13.38
CA ILE A 61 9.20 0.71 -14.28
C ILE A 61 8.68 -0.36 -15.24
N ALA A 62 9.58 -1.08 -15.94
CA ALA A 62 9.20 -2.09 -16.92
C ALA A 62 8.35 -3.24 -16.32
N ALA A 63 8.58 -3.56 -15.05
CA ALA A 63 7.81 -4.60 -14.36
C ALA A 63 6.43 -4.13 -13.87
N LEU A 64 6.23 -2.82 -13.67
CA LEU A 64 5.05 -2.29 -12.98
C LEU A 64 4.15 -1.41 -13.85
N TYR A 65 4.62 -0.92 -15.01
CA TYR A 65 3.91 0.07 -15.83
C TYR A 65 2.55 -0.40 -16.38
N ASP A 66 2.38 -1.70 -16.60
CA ASP A 66 1.19 -2.33 -17.14
C ASP A 66 0.44 -3.21 -16.12
N VAL A 67 0.75 -3.03 -14.84
CA VAL A 67 0.01 -3.70 -13.77
C VAL A 67 -1.31 -2.99 -13.55
N GLU A 68 -2.39 -3.74 -13.65
CA GLU A 68 -3.74 -3.25 -13.42
C GLU A 68 -4.31 -3.79 -12.09
N PRO A 69 -5.14 -3.00 -11.39
CA PRO A 69 -5.82 -3.49 -10.21
C PRO A 69 -6.76 -4.63 -10.56
N GLN A 70 -6.74 -5.67 -9.76
CA GLN A 70 -7.61 -6.84 -9.95
C GLN A 70 -8.61 -6.93 -8.80
N PRO A 71 -9.87 -7.30 -9.06
CA PRO A 71 -10.90 -7.47 -8.03
C PRO A 71 -10.77 -8.85 -7.34
N THR A 72 -9.53 -9.26 -7.03
CA THR A 72 -9.23 -10.52 -6.37
C THR A 72 -8.79 -10.27 -4.94
N HIS A 73 -9.21 -11.14 -4.02
CA HIS A 73 -8.73 -11.09 -2.64
C HIS A 73 -7.23 -11.46 -2.60
N PRO A 74 -6.37 -10.63 -2.00
CA PRO A 74 -4.94 -10.88 -1.96
C PRO A 74 -4.59 -11.95 -0.92
N ASP A 75 -3.77 -12.94 -1.29
CA ASP A 75 -3.16 -13.85 -0.31
C ASP A 75 -1.93 -13.20 0.32
N TYR A 76 -2.14 -12.55 1.45
CA TYR A 76 -1.09 -11.88 2.20
C TYR A 76 -0.05 -12.87 2.75
N ARG A 77 -0.46 -14.07 3.12
CA ARG A 77 0.43 -15.10 3.67
C ARG A 77 1.37 -15.65 2.59
N GLU A 78 0.85 -15.93 1.40
CA GLU A 78 1.67 -16.34 0.26
C GLU A 78 2.69 -15.26 -0.10
N ALA A 79 2.25 -14.00 -0.19
CA ALA A 79 3.10 -12.87 -0.48
C ALA A 79 4.23 -12.71 0.55
N ALA A 80 3.90 -12.79 1.85
CA ALA A 80 4.89 -12.71 2.92
C ALA A 80 5.89 -13.87 2.85
N SER A 81 5.43 -15.10 2.63
CA SER A 81 6.28 -16.28 2.52
C SER A 81 7.22 -16.20 1.33
N ALA A 82 6.74 -15.71 0.18
CA ALA A 82 7.54 -15.48 -1.01
C ALA A 82 8.64 -14.43 -0.77
N LEU A 83 8.32 -13.33 -0.08
CA LEU A 83 9.31 -12.32 0.31
C LEU A 83 10.36 -12.87 1.27
N MET A 84 9.94 -13.61 2.31
CA MET A 84 10.86 -14.23 3.28
C MET A 84 11.85 -15.20 2.63
N THR A 85 11.44 -15.87 1.56
CA THR A 85 12.30 -16.77 0.79
C THR A 85 13.30 -16.01 -0.07
N LYS A 86 12.87 -14.90 -0.68
CA LYS A 86 13.68 -14.09 -1.61
C LYS A 86 14.65 -13.15 -0.88
N LEU A 87 14.24 -12.56 0.25
CA LEU A 87 15.01 -11.57 0.99
C LEU A 87 15.76 -12.22 2.15
N ARG A 88 17.08 -12.37 2.01
CA ARG A 88 17.95 -12.95 3.05
C ARG A 88 18.47 -11.91 4.04
N LYS A 89 18.69 -10.67 3.59
CA LYS A 89 19.17 -9.57 4.41
C LYS A 89 18.01 -8.81 5.04
N ARG A 90 18.21 -8.29 6.26
CA ARG A 90 17.24 -7.39 6.90
C ARG A 90 16.98 -6.19 5.98
N SER A 91 15.73 -5.87 5.79
CA SER A 91 15.28 -4.82 4.85
C SER A 91 14.09 -4.06 5.44
N LEU A 92 13.85 -2.85 4.96
CA LEU A 92 12.55 -2.21 5.11
C LEU A 92 11.62 -2.77 4.03
N ILE A 93 10.52 -3.37 4.46
CA ILE A 93 9.44 -3.81 3.57
C ILE A 93 8.31 -2.80 3.69
N VAL A 94 7.97 -2.17 2.58
CA VAL A 94 6.81 -1.29 2.47
C VAL A 94 5.69 -2.07 1.80
N VAL A 95 4.63 -2.34 2.56
CA VAL A 95 3.41 -2.99 2.07
C VAL A 95 2.41 -1.90 1.74
N LEU A 96 2.10 -1.74 0.45
CA LEU A 96 1.06 -0.84 -0.04
C LEU A 96 -0.18 -1.66 -0.35
N THR A 97 -1.24 -1.45 0.39
CA THR A 97 -2.51 -2.16 0.20
C THR A 97 -3.69 -1.32 0.70
N ASN A 98 -4.83 -1.49 0.08
CA ASN A 98 -6.09 -0.96 0.58
C ASN A 98 -6.85 -2.10 1.28
N PHE A 99 -6.47 -2.37 2.54
CA PHE A 99 -7.09 -3.44 3.30
C PHE A 99 -8.43 -3.03 3.92
N ARG A 100 -9.29 -4.01 4.12
CA ARG A 100 -10.57 -3.90 4.81
C ARG A 100 -10.52 -4.61 6.16
N GLU A 101 -11.58 -4.49 6.97
CA GLU A 101 -11.66 -5.19 8.26
C GLU A 101 -11.55 -6.71 8.09
N GLU A 102 -12.19 -7.26 7.07
CA GLU A 102 -12.16 -8.69 6.73
C GLU A 102 -10.75 -9.21 6.41
N ASP A 103 -9.85 -8.35 5.93
CA ASP A 103 -8.48 -8.73 5.57
C ASP A 103 -7.55 -8.86 6.79
N VAL A 104 -7.94 -8.29 7.95
CA VAL A 104 -7.06 -8.16 9.13
C VAL A 104 -6.58 -9.52 9.63
N ASP A 105 -7.46 -10.51 9.64
CA ASP A 105 -7.16 -11.85 10.18
C ASP A 105 -6.12 -12.60 9.32
N GLU A 106 -5.98 -12.24 8.03
CA GLU A 106 -4.94 -12.77 7.14
C GLU A 106 -3.71 -11.87 7.10
N LEU A 107 -3.90 -10.55 7.13
CA LEU A 107 -2.84 -9.56 7.07
C LEU A 107 -1.97 -9.58 8.34
N GLU A 108 -2.57 -9.70 9.52
CA GLU A 108 -1.83 -9.69 10.79
C GLU A 108 -0.78 -10.81 10.90
N PRO A 109 -1.09 -12.10 10.61
CA PRO A 109 -0.08 -13.16 10.59
C PRO A 109 1.01 -12.96 9.54
N ALA A 110 0.64 -12.42 8.36
CA ALA A 110 1.59 -12.10 7.29
C ALA A 110 2.60 -11.02 7.72
N LEU A 111 2.10 -9.93 8.34
CA LEU A 111 2.96 -8.90 8.90
C LEU A 111 3.85 -9.42 10.02
N LYS A 112 3.33 -10.28 10.91
CA LYS A 112 4.13 -10.93 11.96
C LYS A 112 5.27 -11.76 11.37
N LEU A 113 4.99 -12.54 10.33
CA LEU A 113 6.01 -13.33 9.63
C LEU A 113 7.13 -12.44 9.09
N LEU A 114 6.79 -11.37 8.37
CA LEU A 114 7.78 -10.43 7.81
C LEU A 114 8.63 -9.77 8.90
N ARG A 115 8.02 -9.40 10.03
CA ARG A 115 8.68 -8.74 11.18
C ARG A 115 9.68 -9.63 11.91
N THR A 116 9.63 -10.94 11.75
CA THR A 116 10.64 -11.82 12.35
C THR A 116 12.06 -11.51 11.87
N ARG A 117 12.20 -10.88 10.70
CA ARG A 117 13.50 -10.58 10.09
C ARG A 117 13.62 -9.13 9.58
N HIS A 118 12.54 -8.53 9.15
CA HIS A 118 12.50 -7.26 8.44
C HIS A 118 11.81 -6.17 9.26
N LEU A 119 12.08 -4.93 8.94
CA LEU A 119 11.26 -3.80 9.38
C LEU A 119 10.10 -3.64 8.40
N VAL A 120 8.87 -3.57 8.91
CA VAL A 120 7.68 -3.51 8.05
C VAL A 120 6.95 -2.20 8.25
N LEU A 121 6.71 -1.49 7.17
CA LEU A 121 5.84 -0.32 7.08
C LEU A 121 4.60 -0.72 6.27
N LEU A 122 3.45 -0.76 6.91
CA LEU A 122 2.17 -0.93 6.24
C LEU A 122 1.59 0.44 5.88
N ALA A 123 1.35 0.68 4.61
CA ALA A 123 0.71 1.87 4.12
C ALA A 123 -0.64 1.51 3.47
N SER A 124 -1.70 2.13 3.99
CA SER A 124 -3.05 1.99 3.50
C SER A 124 -3.54 3.31 2.91
N LEU A 125 -4.24 3.22 1.79
CA LEU A 125 -4.82 4.37 1.10
C LEU A 125 -6.28 4.55 1.52
N ARG A 126 -6.66 5.77 1.91
CA ARG A 126 -8.06 6.09 2.21
C ARG A 126 -8.87 6.25 0.94
N GLU A 127 -10.06 5.68 0.92
CA GLU A 127 -10.99 5.86 -0.19
C GLU A 127 -11.67 7.23 -0.12
N ARG A 128 -11.31 8.10 -1.05
CA ARG A 128 -11.88 9.44 -1.14
C ARG A 128 -13.38 9.43 -1.39
N ALA A 129 -13.85 8.51 -2.22
CA ALA A 129 -15.26 8.38 -2.54
C ALA A 129 -16.13 8.14 -1.30
N LEU A 130 -15.67 7.35 -0.34
CA LEU A 130 -16.39 7.11 0.91
C LEU A 130 -16.48 8.35 1.79
N ARG A 131 -15.42 9.16 1.82
CA ARG A 131 -15.43 10.44 2.53
C ARG A 131 -16.42 11.42 1.88
N GLU A 132 -16.39 11.55 0.57
CA GLU A 132 -17.29 12.41 -0.18
C GLU A 132 -18.76 12.02 0.06
N ILE A 133 -19.07 10.71 0.12
CA ILE A 133 -20.41 10.21 0.49
C ILE A 133 -20.75 10.56 1.95
N ALA A 134 -19.80 10.37 2.88
CA ALA A 134 -20.05 10.65 4.29
C ALA A 134 -20.28 12.15 4.59
N GLU A 135 -19.74 13.04 3.76
CA GLU A 135 -19.83 14.50 3.90
C GLU A 135 -20.98 15.12 3.03
N GLN A 136 -21.67 14.30 2.21
CA GLN A 136 -22.73 14.83 1.36
C GLN A 136 -23.94 15.31 2.17
N PRO A 137 -24.66 16.37 1.71
CA PRO A 137 -25.87 16.84 2.37
C PRO A 137 -27.00 15.82 2.25
N LEU A 138 -27.77 15.65 3.33
CA LEU A 138 -28.94 14.75 3.38
C LEU A 138 -30.16 15.45 2.76
N LEU A 139 -30.42 15.20 1.48
CA LEU A 139 -31.55 15.78 0.76
C LEU A 139 -32.71 14.79 0.59
N ALA A 140 -32.46 13.49 0.70
CA ALA A 140 -33.43 12.42 0.58
C ALA A 140 -33.18 11.30 1.59
N GLU A 141 -34.15 10.43 1.85
CA GLU A 141 -34.00 9.25 2.74
C GLU A 141 -32.87 8.31 2.24
N ARG A 142 -32.71 8.19 0.93
CA ARG A 142 -31.67 7.39 0.33
C ARG A 142 -30.26 7.90 0.71
N ASP A 143 -30.07 9.22 0.74
CA ASP A 143 -28.80 9.84 1.10
C ASP A 143 -28.41 9.49 2.54
N ALA A 144 -29.41 9.43 3.44
CA ALA A 144 -29.20 9.04 4.83
C ALA A 144 -28.67 7.62 4.97
N ILE A 145 -29.15 6.68 4.14
CA ILE A 145 -28.69 5.29 4.14
C ILE A 145 -27.26 5.22 3.59
N GLU A 146 -26.96 5.92 2.50
CA GLU A 146 -25.63 5.96 1.89
C GLU A 146 -24.59 6.59 2.85
N VAL A 147 -24.92 7.70 3.48
CA VAL A 147 -24.09 8.37 4.49
C VAL A 147 -23.86 7.49 5.71
N ALA A 148 -24.90 6.85 6.23
CA ALA A 148 -24.79 5.92 7.36
C ALA A 148 -23.88 4.72 7.00
N GLY A 149 -24.03 4.16 5.81
CA GLY A 149 -23.19 3.09 5.29
C GLY A 149 -21.72 3.50 5.18
N ALA A 150 -21.44 4.69 4.65
CA ALA A 150 -20.09 5.24 4.54
C ALA A 150 -19.45 5.46 5.92
N HIS A 151 -20.21 5.96 6.91
CA HIS A 151 -19.72 6.13 8.28
C HIS A 151 -19.43 4.78 8.96
N LEU A 152 -20.30 3.78 8.82
CA LEU A 152 -20.07 2.45 9.36
C LEU A 152 -18.83 1.81 8.76
N PHE A 153 -18.65 1.92 7.45
CA PHE A 153 -17.45 1.42 6.77
C PHE A 153 -16.17 2.12 7.26
N ALA A 154 -16.22 3.46 7.39
CA ALA A 154 -15.09 4.23 7.90
C ALA A 154 -14.73 3.82 9.34
N GLN A 155 -15.74 3.63 10.19
CA GLN A 155 -15.53 3.19 11.58
C GLN A 155 -14.93 1.79 11.65
N SER A 156 -15.47 0.84 10.90
CA SER A 156 -14.96 -0.54 10.80
C SER A 156 -13.49 -0.55 10.35
N ARG A 157 -13.15 0.25 9.34
CA ARG A 157 -11.79 0.40 8.85
C ARG A 157 -10.85 1.03 9.91
N ASP A 158 -11.30 2.04 10.63
CA ASP A 158 -10.53 2.65 11.71
C ASP A 158 -10.29 1.69 12.88
N ASP A 159 -11.25 0.82 13.20
CA ASP A 159 -11.10 -0.23 14.20
C ASP A 159 -10.08 -1.29 13.75
N ALA A 160 -10.16 -1.72 12.49
CA ALA A 160 -9.19 -2.61 11.87
C ALA A 160 -7.77 -2.03 11.93
N PHE A 161 -7.64 -0.75 11.57
CA PHE A 161 -6.36 -0.04 11.63
C PHE A 161 -5.82 0.05 13.05
N ARG A 162 -6.66 0.37 14.04
CA ARG A 162 -6.27 0.40 15.46
C ARG A 162 -5.83 -0.97 15.98
N ARG A 163 -6.49 -2.05 15.58
CA ARG A 163 -6.07 -3.44 15.92
C ARG A 163 -4.65 -3.74 15.42
N LEU A 164 -4.34 -3.36 14.19
CA LEU A 164 -3.00 -3.52 13.62
C LEU A 164 -1.99 -2.58 14.29
N ALA A 165 -2.37 -1.32 14.55
CA ALA A 165 -1.51 -0.30 15.16
C ALA A 165 -1.12 -0.61 16.59
N ALA A 166 -2.01 -1.23 17.37
CA ALA A 166 -1.74 -1.59 18.77
C ALA A 166 -0.54 -2.53 18.94
N ARG A 167 -0.13 -3.18 17.85
CA ARG A 167 0.98 -4.14 17.83
C ARG A 167 2.19 -3.66 17.05
N ASP A 168 2.09 -2.51 16.35
CA ASP A 168 3.20 -1.96 15.58
C ASP A 168 3.07 -0.45 15.30
N ALA A 169 4.20 0.25 15.46
CA ALA A 169 4.30 1.70 15.26
C ALA A 169 4.47 2.14 13.79
N HIS A 170 4.67 1.21 12.85
CA HIS A 170 4.99 1.53 11.46
C HIS A 170 3.78 1.34 10.55
N LEU A 171 2.68 2.00 10.90
CA LEU A 171 1.48 2.09 10.08
C LEU A 171 1.34 3.49 9.50
N LEU A 172 0.85 3.56 8.27
CA LEU A 172 0.57 4.79 7.56
C LEU A 172 -0.81 4.69 6.93
N ASP A 173 -1.72 5.56 7.33
CA ASP A 173 -3.06 5.67 6.77
C ASP A 173 -3.24 7.06 6.16
N VAL A 174 -3.22 7.15 4.84
CA VAL A 174 -3.12 8.42 4.14
C VAL A 174 -4.04 8.50 2.93
N GLU A 175 -4.35 9.72 2.56
CA GLU A 175 -5.00 10.01 1.28
C GLU A 175 -4.02 9.79 0.11
N PRO A 176 -4.54 9.37 -1.07
CA PRO A 176 -3.70 9.06 -2.23
C PRO A 176 -2.73 10.19 -2.62
N GLU A 177 -3.16 11.44 -2.49
CA GLU A 177 -2.37 12.61 -2.85
C GLU A 177 -1.14 12.82 -1.95
N ARG A 178 -1.14 12.25 -0.74
CA ARG A 178 -0.09 12.42 0.26
C ARG A 178 0.81 11.20 0.42
N VAL A 179 0.41 10.04 -0.09
CA VAL A 179 1.10 8.77 0.17
C VAL A 179 2.57 8.80 -0.24
N ALA A 180 2.88 9.38 -1.39
CA ALA A 180 4.26 9.45 -1.90
C ALA A 180 5.19 10.22 -0.94
N VAL A 181 4.74 11.40 -0.49
CA VAL A 181 5.52 12.25 0.44
C VAL A 181 5.65 11.61 1.81
N GLU A 182 4.57 11.05 2.34
CA GLU A 182 4.57 10.41 3.66
C GLU A 182 5.45 9.15 3.69
N LEU A 183 5.44 8.33 2.63
CA LEU A 183 6.34 7.18 2.50
C LEU A 183 7.81 7.59 2.48
N VAL A 184 8.16 8.60 1.71
CA VAL A 184 9.54 9.12 1.66
C VAL A 184 9.97 9.67 3.03
N ASN A 185 9.09 10.42 3.71
CA ASN A 185 9.37 10.94 5.03
C ASN A 185 9.58 9.83 6.05
N ARG A 186 8.75 8.78 6.02
CA ARG A 186 8.86 7.63 6.91
C ARG A 186 10.12 6.82 6.63
N TYR A 187 10.44 6.57 5.36
CA TYR A 187 11.69 5.93 4.96
C TYR A 187 12.90 6.69 5.51
N ARG A 188 12.97 8.01 5.32
CA ARG A 188 14.06 8.83 5.83
C ARG A 188 14.15 8.85 7.35
N ALA A 189 13.00 8.83 8.05
CA ALA A 189 12.97 8.74 9.50
C ALA A 189 13.56 7.42 9.98
N VAL A 190 13.20 6.28 9.38
CA VAL A 190 13.74 4.95 9.67
C VAL A 190 15.24 4.91 9.43
N LYS A 191 15.71 5.46 8.31
CA LYS A 191 17.13 5.51 7.94
C LYS A 191 17.95 6.36 8.91
N ARG A 192 17.45 7.54 9.28
CA ARG A 192 18.11 8.42 10.29
C ARG A 192 18.17 7.79 11.67
N ALA A 193 17.19 6.97 12.03
CA ALA A 193 17.17 6.25 13.30
C ALA A 193 18.11 5.01 13.31
N GLY A 194 18.78 4.67 12.19
CA GLY A 194 19.68 3.52 12.09
C GLY A 194 18.97 2.17 12.25
N LEU A 195 17.70 2.08 11.87
CA LEU A 195 16.89 0.88 12.05
C LEU A 195 17.04 -0.13 10.88
N LEU A 196 17.76 0.24 9.84
CA LEU A 196 18.05 -0.58 8.65
C LEU A 196 19.44 -1.21 8.68
#